data_1ff600aa2a4baf355b4532f624bd82a7
#
_entry.id   1ff600aa2a4baf355b4532f624bd82a7
#
_cell.length_a   1.000
_cell.length_b   1.000
_cell.length_c   1.000
_cell.angle_alpha   90.00
_cell.angle_beta   90.00
_cell.angle_gamma   90.00
#
_symmetry.space_group_name_H-M   'P 1'
#
loop_
_entity.id
_entity.type
_entity.pdbx_description
1 polymer ?
#
loop_
_entity_poly.entity_id
_entity_poly.type
_entity_poly.pdbx_seq_one_letter_code
_entity_poly.pdbx_strand_id
1 'polypeptide(L)'
;MKILITVGIYPPDIGGPASFVPKIAKLLTENNFDVTIICLTDKKIVDKEKFVVKRIIRRQNLLFRWVKTIFSIIRHGYNAEVIFVNGLPMESYIANIFLRKNLIRKVVGDWAWERGRNKGLIDESFDEFQSNSHNLHLEIAKFSRGWTATKANMVITPSKHLSDVVNNWGVKRDKLKVIYNGTKISNTKTDAYDKSDNSSNTLNFITVGRLAPWKNIDVIIESMNEIRKTIENFKLFVVGSGPLEKDLKNQTNKLGLDDKVIFTGQKTSEELKNYYKNSQIYIQASGYEGLPHVLLEAINYDLTLISTPVGGSNEVIENGKNGWLIDLVNGVKPDPIDLSKIIVDVINSKDSRDEKMSNAKNLLNTKFDEEVNLLEYLKVFQQ
;
A
#
# COMPACT_ATOMS: atom_id res chain seq x y z
N MET A 1 -27.11 -13.76 1.34
CA MET A 1 -26.19 -13.90 0.20
C MET A 1 -24.87 -14.47 0.69
N LYS A 2 -24.27 -15.41 -0.05
CA LYS A 2 -22.96 -16.02 0.28
C LYS A 2 -21.86 -15.42 -0.57
N ILE A 3 -20.77 -15.02 0.10
CA ILE A 3 -19.61 -14.40 -0.54
C ILE A 3 -18.36 -15.22 -0.26
N LEU A 4 -17.63 -15.59 -1.33
CA LEU A 4 -16.31 -16.18 -1.23
C LEU A 4 -15.25 -15.10 -1.47
N ILE A 5 -14.34 -14.90 -0.53
CA ILE A 5 -13.21 -13.98 -0.66
C ILE A 5 -11.92 -14.77 -0.88
N THR A 6 -11.14 -14.44 -1.91
CA THR A 6 -9.83 -15.04 -2.14
C THR A 6 -8.72 -14.00 -1.90
N VAL A 7 -7.67 -14.39 -1.17
CA VAL A 7 -6.56 -13.49 -0.81
C VAL A 7 -5.23 -14.25 -0.68
N GLY A 8 -4.14 -13.63 -1.13
CA GLY A 8 -2.79 -14.24 -1.07
C GLY A 8 -2.16 -14.20 0.32
N ILE A 9 -2.48 -13.18 1.13
CA ILE A 9 -1.99 -12.96 2.49
C ILE A 9 -3.14 -12.60 3.42
N TYR A 10 -3.15 -13.19 4.61
CA TYR A 10 -4.17 -12.97 5.64
C TYR A 10 -3.50 -13.00 7.02
N PRO A 11 -4.01 -12.36 8.06
CA PRO A 11 -3.37 -12.39 9.38
C PRO A 11 -2.95 -13.80 9.82
N PRO A 12 -1.76 -13.95 10.40
CA PRO A 12 -0.84 -12.92 10.93
C PRO A 12 0.16 -12.34 9.92
N ASP A 13 0.00 -12.61 8.61
CA ASP A 13 0.79 -11.93 7.60
C ASP A 13 0.53 -10.41 7.68
N ILE A 14 1.53 -9.58 7.35
CA ILE A 14 1.41 -8.13 7.36
C ILE A 14 1.39 -7.60 5.92
N GLY A 15 0.49 -6.66 5.65
CA GLY A 15 0.35 -6.01 4.34
C GLY A 15 -1.09 -5.55 4.06
N GLY A 16 -1.27 -4.73 3.03
CA GLY A 16 -2.56 -4.14 2.67
C GLY A 16 -3.72 -5.15 2.58
N PRO A 17 -3.60 -6.25 1.83
CA PRO A 17 -4.66 -7.26 1.79
C PRO A 17 -4.96 -7.91 3.16
N ALA A 18 -3.92 -8.15 3.97
CA ALA A 18 -4.07 -8.76 5.30
C ALA A 18 -4.75 -7.82 6.31
N SER A 19 -4.67 -6.51 6.14
CA SER A 19 -5.41 -5.54 6.95
C SER A 19 -6.81 -5.25 6.42
N PHE A 20 -7.01 -5.25 5.10
CA PHE A 20 -8.28 -4.92 4.46
C PHE A 20 -9.31 -6.07 4.53
N VAL A 21 -8.89 -7.32 4.20
CA VAL A 21 -9.84 -8.45 4.08
C VAL A 21 -10.57 -8.78 5.38
N PRO A 22 -9.94 -8.78 6.58
CA PRO A 22 -10.67 -8.96 7.82
C PRO A 22 -11.74 -7.89 8.07
N LYS A 23 -11.46 -6.64 7.73
CA LYS A 23 -12.39 -5.51 7.93
C LYS A 23 -13.62 -5.66 7.05
N ILE A 24 -13.43 -5.93 5.75
CA ILE A 24 -14.56 -6.12 4.84
C ILE A 24 -15.35 -7.38 5.17
N ALA A 25 -14.69 -8.48 5.55
CA ALA A 25 -15.37 -9.71 5.96
C ALA A 25 -16.22 -9.51 7.22
N LYS A 26 -15.70 -8.77 8.20
CA LYS A 26 -16.44 -8.39 9.40
C LYS A 26 -17.68 -7.55 9.05
N LEU A 27 -17.50 -6.47 8.25
CA LEU A 27 -18.60 -5.62 7.81
C LEU A 27 -19.70 -6.43 7.10
N LEU A 28 -19.32 -7.31 6.18
CA LEU A 28 -20.26 -8.16 5.45
C LEU A 28 -21.01 -9.10 6.40
N THR A 29 -20.31 -9.73 7.35
CA THR A 29 -20.93 -10.63 8.33
C THR A 29 -21.91 -9.89 9.24
N GLU A 30 -21.56 -8.67 9.68
CA GLU A 30 -22.44 -7.80 10.48
C GLU A 30 -23.70 -7.35 9.69
N ASN A 31 -23.64 -7.38 8.36
CA ASN A 31 -24.76 -7.11 7.46
C ASN A 31 -25.43 -8.39 6.91
N ASN A 32 -25.34 -9.51 7.64
CA ASN A 32 -26.00 -10.78 7.36
C ASN A 32 -25.56 -11.49 6.07
N PHE A 33 -24.32 -11.26 5.61
CA PHE A 33 -23.73 -12.06 4.56
C PHE A 33 -23.00 -13.27 5.16
N ASP A 34 -23.09 -14.42 4.51
CA ASP A 34 -22.33 -15.62 4.84
C ASP A 34 -20.97 -15.55 4.12
N VAL A 35 -19.89 -15.32 4.88
CA VAL A 35 -18.57 -15.06 4.33
C VAL A 35 -17.65 -16.26 4.52
N THR A 36 -17.03 -16.69 3.43
CA THR A 36 -15.92 -17.64 3.46
C THR A 36 -14.66 -17.02 2.83
N ILE A 37 -13.53 -17.14 3.51
CA ILE A 37 -12.23 -16.66 3.03
C ILE A 37 -11.34 -17.84 2.67
N ILE A 38 -10.69 -17.80 1.50
CA ILE A 38 -9.59 -18.69 1.14
C ILE A 38 -8.30 -17.89 1.07
N CYS A 39 -7.30 -18.30 1.85
CA CYS A 39 -6.01 -17.60 1.93
C CYS A 39 -4.83 -18.59 1.92
N LEU A 40 -3.64 -18.07 1.56
CA LEU A 40 -2.38 -18.79 1.75
C LEU A 40 -1.79 -18.46 3.12
N THR A 41 -1.07 -19.42 3.70
CA THR A 41 -0.43 -19.27 5.02
C THR A 41 0.85 -20.09 5.08
N ASP A 42 1.78 -19.69 5.94
CA ASP A 42 2.96 -20.48 6.28
C ASP A 42 2.82 -21.24 7.61
N LYS A 43 1.76 -20.97 8.37
CA LYS A 43 1.50 -21.55 9.69
C LYS A 43 0.11 -22.18 9.77
N LYS A 44 -0.03 -23.23 10.56
CA LYS A 44 -1.34 -23.75 10.97
C LYS A 44 -1.90 -22.85 12.07
N ILE A 45 -3.03 -22.24 11.83
CA ILE A 45 -3.70 -21.30 12.75
C ILE A 45 -5.15 -21.69 12.85
N VAL A 46 -5.70 -21.63 14.06
CA VAL A 46 -7.14 -21.76 14.31
C VAL A 46 -7.71 -20.35 14.36
N ASP A 47 -8.61 -20.06 13.45
CA ASP A 47 -9.29 -18.76 13.38
C ASP A 47 -10.45 -18.71 14.39
N LYS A 48 -10.61 -17.56 15.05
CA LYS A 48 -11.69 -17.30 16.04
C LYS A 48 -12.76 -16.35 15.50
N GLU A 49 -12.75 -16.15 14.18
CA GLU A 49 -13.65 -15.21 13.51
C GLU A 49 -15.09 -15.77 13.42
N LYS A 50 -16.06 -14.89 13.26
CA LYS A 50 -17.48 -15.26 13.04
C LYS A 50 -17.76 -15.77 11.62
N PHE A 51 -16.76 -15.75 10.76
CA PHE A 51 -16.81 -16.22 9.37
C PHE A 51 -15.78 -17.33 9.13
N VAL A 52 -15.94 -18.10 8.08
CA VAL A 52 -15.10 -19.26 7.79
C VAL A 52 -13.80 -18.84 7.11
N VAL A 53 -12.64 -19.25 7.65
CA VAL A 53 -11.31 -19.05 7.02
C VAL A 53 -10.70 -20.40 6.65
N LYS A 54 -10.44 -20.59 5.37
CA LYS A 54 -9.77 -21.78 4.79
C LYS A 54 -8.35 -21.46 4.42
N ARG A 55 -7.39 -21.98 5.17
CA ARG A 55 -5.97 -21.74 5.01
C ARG A 55 -5.31 -22.84 4.19
N ILE A 56 -4.56 -22.43 3.16
CA ILE A 56 -3.77 -23.33 2.30
C ILE A 56 -2.29 -23.04 2.56
N ILE A 57 -1.51 -24.09 2.83
CA ILE A 57 -0.07 -23.94 3.10
C ILE A 57 0.63 -23.37 1.87
N ARG A 58 1.38 -22.28 2.04
CA ARG A 58 2.11 -21.59 0.97
C ARG A 58 3.37 -22.35 0.55
N ARG A 59 4.11 -22.89 1.53
CA ARG A 59 5.37 -23.62 1.34
C ARG A 59 5.11 -25.08 0.97
N GLN A 60 4.67 -25.28 -0.27
CA GLN A 60 4.50 -26.62 -0.89
C GLN A 60 4.76 -26.51 -2.38
N ASN A 61 4.84 -27.65 -3.07
CA ASN A 61 5.01 -27.67 -4.53
C ASN A 61 3.99 -26.74 -5.21
N LEU A 62 4.46 -25.93 -6.16
CA LEU A 62 3.67 -24.88 -6.80
C LEU A 62 2.41 -25.45 -7.49
N LEU A 63 2.57 -26.54 -8.27
CA LEU A 63 1.44 -27.16 -8.99
C LEU A 63 0.42 -27.74 -8.02
N PHE A 64 0.88 -28.44 -6.98
CA PHE A 64 0.00 -29.01 -5.96
C PHE A 64 -0.77 -27.91 -5.21
N ARG A 65 -0.10 -26.81 -4.85
CA ARG A 65 -0.74 -25.65 -4.23
C ARG A 65 -1.80 -25.04 -5.14
N TRP A 66 -1.49 -24.89 -6.43
CA TRP A 66 -2.42 -24.38 -7.44
C TRP A 66 -3.68 -25.23 -7.52
N VAL A 67 -3.52 -26.53 -7.75
CA VAL A 67 -4.64 -27.48 -7.84
C VAL A 67 -5.48 -27.46 -6.55
N LYS A 68 -4.82 -27.50 -5.39
CA LYS A 68 -5.49 -27.44 -4.09
C LYS A 68 -6.26 -26.14 -3.88
N THR A 69 -5.70 -25.02 -4.32
CA THR A 69 -6.36 -23.71 -4.22
C THR A 69 -7.58 -23.64 -5.12
N ILE A 70 -7.45 -24.04 -6.40
CA ILE A 70 -8.56 -24.09 -7.36
C ILE A 70 -9.68 -24.99 -6.84
N PHE A 71 -9.34 -26.22 -6.38
CA PHE A 71 -10.31 -27.13 -5.84
C PHE A 71 -11.03 -26.57 -4.61
N SER A 72 -10.28 -25.90 -3.71
CA SER A 72 -10.87 -25.24 -2.53
C SER A 72 -11.84 -24.12 -2.95
N ILE A 73 -11.49 -23.33 -3.97
CA ILE A 73 -12.36 -22.28 -4.49
C ILE A 73 -13.61 -22.88 -5.11
N ILE A 74 -13.50 -23.96 -5.91
CA ILE A 74 -14.66 -24.65 -6.49
C ILE A 74 -15.57 -25.19 -5.39
N ARG A 75 -15.02 -25.91 -4.41
CA ARG A 75 -15.78 -26.52 -3.31
C ARG A 75 -16.58 -25.49 -2.49
N HIS A 76 -15.91 -24.38 -2.08
CA HIS A 76 -16.54 -23.38 -1.24
C HIS A 76 -17.31 -22.31 -2.03
N GLY A 77 -16.95 -22.10 -3.30
CA GLY A 77 -17.62 -21.18 -4.22
C GLY A 77 -18.89 -21.75 -4.84
N TYR A 78 -19.12 -23.06 -4.77
CA TYR A 78 -20.32 -23.68 -5.37
C TYR A 78 -21.62 -23.01 -4.90
N ASN A 79 -21.75 -22.80 -3.59
CA ASN A 79 -22.90 -22.14 -2.99
C ASN A 79 -22.73 -20.61 -2.84
N ALA A 80 -21.62 -20.03 -3.28
CA ALA A 80 -21.43 -18.59 -3.26
C ALA A 80 -22.18 -17.93 -4.44
N GLU A 81 -22.67 -16.72 -4.23
CA GLU A 81 -23.28 -15.89 -5.26
C GLU A 81 -22.23 -14.97 -5.89
N VAL A 82 -21.27 -14.54 -5.08
CA VAL A 82 -20.18 -13.67 -5.50
C VAL A 82 -18.83 -14.26 -5.08
N ILE A 83 -17.83 -14.13 -5.97
CA ILE A 83 -16.42 -14.38 -5.66
C ILE A 83 -15.70 -13.04 -5.67
N PHE A 84 -15.26 -12.59 -4.48
CA PHE A 84 -14.47 -11.37 -4.34
C PHE A 84 -12.98 -11.68 -4.34
N VAL A 85 -12.28 -11.26 -5.40
CA VAL A 85 -10.88 -11.57 -5.64
C VAL A 85 -10.00 -10.40 -5.19
N ASN A 86 -9.47 -10.48 -3.98
CA ASN A 86 -8.45 -9.55 -3.44
C ASN A 86 -7.03 -10.12 -3.54
N GLY A 87 -6.88 -11.28 -4.15
CA GLY A 87 -5.64 -12.01 -4.44
C GLY A 87 -5.96 -13.35 -5.08
N LEU A 88 -4.93 -14.08 -5.55
CA LEU A 88 -5.10 -15.36 -6.25
C LEU A 88 -5.98 -15.24 -7.53
N PRO A 89 -5.72 -14.23 -8.40
CA PRO A 89 -6.63 -13.93 -9.50
C PRO A 89 -6.71 -15.06 -10.54
N MET A 90 -5.61 -15.74 -10.84
CA MET A 90 -5.59 -16.82 -11.82
C MET A 90 -6.34 -18.05 -11.31
N GLU A 91 -6.09 -18.46 -10.07
CA GLU A 91 -6.77 -19.58 -9.42
C GLU A 91 -8.28 -19.32 -9.30
N SER A 92 -8.65 -18.10 -8.96
CA SER A 92 -10.06 -17.70 -8.86
C SER A 92 -10.75 -17.68 -10.21
N TYR A 93 -10.06 -17.21 -11.26
CA TYR A 93 -10.62 -17.21 -12.59
C TYR A 93 -10.80 -18.63 -13.13
N ILE A 94 -9.79 -19.51 -13.00
CA ILE A 94 -9.89 -20.92 -13.44
C ILE A 94 -11.04 -21.63 -12.71
N ALA A 95 -11.15 -21.45 -11.41
CA ALA A 95 -12.26 -22.01 -10.64
C ALA A 95 -13.62 -21.48 -11.13
N ASN A 96 -13.69 -20.18 -11.49
CA ASN A 96 -14.93 -19.55 -11.94
C ASN A 96 -15.37 -19.97 -13.34
N ILE A 97 -14.51 -20.55 -14.17
CA ILE A 97 -14.91 -21.18 -15.43
C ILE A 97 -15.97 -22.28 -15.15
N PHE A 98 -15.79 -23.04 -14.07
CA PHE A 98 -16.71 -24.10 -13.64
C PHE A 98 -17.90 -23.57 -12.84
N LEU A 99 -17.67 -22.54 -12.03
CA LEU A 99 -18.67 -22.01 -11.09
C LEU A 99 -19.63 -20.99 -11.72
N ARG A 100 -19.15 -20.20 -12.68
CA ARG A 100 -19.90 -19.14 -13.40
C ARG A 100 -20.56 -18.13 -12.45
N LYS A 101 -19.86 -17.75 -11.38
CA LYS A 101 -20.36 -16.78 -10.38
C LYS A 101 -20.02 -15.35 -10.78
N ASN A 102 -20.70 -14.38 -10.17
CA ASN A 102 -20.34 -12.98 -10.27
C ASN A 102 -18.94 -12.77 -9.65
N LEU A 103 -17.97 -12.38 -10.47
CA LEU A 103 -16.56 -12.24 -10.08
C LEU A 103 -16.23 -10.75 -9.97
N ILE A 104 -15.98 -10.29 -8.75
CA ILE A 104 -15.55 -8.91 -8.44
C ILE A 104 -14.08 -8.96 -8.07
N ARG A 105 -13.23 -8.21 -8.79
CA ARG A 105 -11.79 -8.19 -8.56
C ARG A 105 -11.32 -6.86 -8.01
N LYS A 106 -10.59 -6.87 -6.90
CA LYS A 106 -9.85 -5.71 -6.42
C LYS A 106 -8.42 -5.73 -6.95
N VAL A 107 -8.02 -4.66 -7.64
CA VAL A 107 -6.66 -4.44 -8.13
C VAL A 107 -6.05 -3.31 -7.32
N VAL A 108 -4.94 -3.55 -6.63
CA VAL A 108 -4.29 -2.58 -5.73
C VAL A 108 -2.90 -2.14 -6.20
N GLY A 109 -2.39 -2.74 -7.26
CA GLY A 109 -1.09 -2.45 -7.86
C GLY A 109 -0.82 -3.33 -9.06
N ASP A 110 0.36 -3.19 -9.65
CA ASP A 110 0.82 -3.97 -10.79
C ASP A 110 1.90 -4.98 -10.37
N TRP A 111 1.48 -6.18 -10.05
CA TRP A 111 2.38 -7.24 -9.63
C TRP A 111 3.41 -7.66 -10.71
N ALA A 112 3.12 -7.40 -12.00
CA ALA A 112 4.05 -7.71 -13.08
C ALA A 112 5.25 -6.74 -13.03
N TRP A 113 4.98 -5.45 -12.87
CA TRP A 113 6.01 -4.43 -12.68
C TRP A 113 6.79 -4.64 -11.38
N GLU A 114 6.09 -4.81 -10.25
CA GLU A 114 6.72 -5.05 -8.96
C GLU A 114 7.65 -6.28 -8.99
N ARG A 115 7.24 -7.34 -9.68
CA ARG A 115 8.06 -8.55 -9.85
C ARG A 115 9.29 -8.27 -10.70
N GLY A 116 9.14 -7.50 -11.78
CA GLY A 116 10.25 -7.07 -12.63
C GLY A 116 11.30 -6.27 -11.85
N ARG A 117 10.85 -5.27 -11.10
CA ARG A 117 11.68 -4.42 -10.23
C ARG A 117 12.38 -5.24 -9.13
N ASN A 118 11.65 -6.09 -8.42
CA ASN A 118 12.22 -6.94 -7.34
C ASN A 118 13.30 -7.91 -7.84
N LYS A 119 13.24 -8.33 -9.11
CA LYS A 119 14.21 -9.24 -9.71
C LYS A 119 15.34 -8.53 -10.43
N GLY A 120 15.34 -7.19 -10.47
CA GLY A 120 16.28 -6.40 -11.25
C GLY A 120 16.20 -6.64 -12.76
N LEU A 121 15.03 -7.04 -13.28
CA LEU A 121 14.81 -7.26 -14.71
C LEU A 121 14.47 -5.97 -15.46
N ILE A 122 14.04 -4.94 -14.75
CA ILE A 122 13.68 -3.61 -15.24
C ILE A 122 14.09 -2.56 -14.22
N ASP A 123 14.47 -1.39 -14.69
CA ASP A 123 14.80 -0.20 -13.91
C ASP A 123 13.99 1.04 -14.33
N GLU A 124 13.20 0.91 -15.39
CA GLU A 124 12.33 1.94 -15.94
C GLU A 124 11.20 2.34 -14.97
N SER A 125 10.60 3.50 -15.24
CA SER A 125 9.45 4.01 -14.51
C SER A 125 8.23 3.10 -14.66
N PHE A 126 7.25 3.30 -13.79
CA PHE A 126 5.99 2.57 -13.85
C PHE A 126 5.23 2.82 -15.16
N ASP A 127 5.22 4.05 -15.64
CA ASP A 127 4.47 4.45 -16.85
C ASP A 127 5.14 3.93 -18.11
N GLU A 128 6.48 3.98 -18.20
CA GLU A 128 7.22 3.37 -19.32
C GLU A 128 6.98 1.88 -19.41
N PHE A 129 6.96 1.17 -18.27
CA PHE A 129 6.64 -0.26 -18.25
C PHE A 129 5.27 -0.59 -18.83
N GLN A 130 4.27 0.30 -18.68
CA GLN A 130 2.95 0.04 -19.25
C GLN A 130 2.98 -0.01 -20.79
N SER A 131 3.82 0.82 -21.41
CA SER A 131 3.89 1.01 -22.87
C SER A 131 4.98 0.18 -23.55
N ASN A 132 6.09 -0.12 -22.85
CA ASN A 132 7.23 -0.83 -23.41
C ASN A 132 6.99 -2.34 -23.51
N SER A 133 7.69 -2.97 -24.47
CA SER A 133 7.75 -4.44 -24.60
C SER A 133 8.94 -4.99 -23.83
N HIS A 134 8.77 -6.16 -23.25
CA HIS A 134 9.74 -6.78 -22.36
C HIS A 134 10.05 -8.22 -22.76
N ASN A 135 10.88 -8.90 -21.97
CA ASN A 135 11.13 -10.32 -22.15
C ASN A 135 9.83 -11.14 -21.97
N LEU A 136 9.83 -12.36 -22.54
CA LEU A 136 8.66 -13.25 -22.55
C LEU A 136 8.03 -13.47 -21.19
N HIS A 137 8.83 -13.55 -20.10
CA HIS A 137 8.30 -13.77 -18.76
C HIS A 137 7.49 -12.58 -18.24
N LEU A 138 7.92 -11.35 -18.52
CA LEU A 138 7.21 -10.14 -18.15
C LEU A 138 5.98 -9.93 -19.02
N GLU A 139 6.07 -10.24 -20.34
CA GLU A 139 4.91 -10.17 -21.23
C GLU A 139 3.82 -11.19 -20.83
N ILE A 140 4.18 -12.40 -20.45
CA ILE A 140 3.22 -13.38 -19.89
C ILE A 140 2.61 -12.83 -18.59
N ALA A 141 3.38 -12.17 -17.75
CA ALA A 141 2.88 -11.56 -16.52
C ALA A 141 1.92 -10.39 -16.83
N LYS A 142 2.27 -9.49 -17.77
CA LYS A 142 1.41 -8.40 -18.26
C LYS A 142 0.11 -8.93 -18.85
N PHE A 143 0.21 -9.94 -19.73
CA PHE A 143 -0.97 -10.60 -20.30
C PHE A 143 -1.87 -11.20 -19.20
N SER A 144 -1.29 -11.99 -18.31
CA SER A 144 -2.04 -12.67 -17.24
C SER A 144 -2.79 -11.69 -16.33
N ARG A 145 -2.16 -10.56 -15.94
CA ARG A 145 -2.82 -9.54 -15.10
C ARG A 145 -4.00 -8.88 -15.81
N GLY A 146 -3.80 -8.51 -17.08
CA GLY A 146 -4.84 -7.90 -17.91
C GLY A 146 -5.97 -8.88 -18.22
N TRP A 147 -5.62 -10.08 -18.69
CA TRP A 147 -6.60 -11.10 -19.03
C TRP A 147 -7.51 -11.47 -17.85
N THR A 148 -6.94 -11.72 -16.66
CA THR A 148 -7.76 -12.02 -15.48
C THR A 148 -8.59 -10.82 -14.99
N ALA A 149 -8.17 -9.58 -15.27
CA ALA A 149 -8.94 -8.38 -14.96
C ALA A 149 -10.13 -8.20 -15.93
N THR A 150 -9.90 -8.39 -17.24
CA THR A 150 -10.96 -8.25 -18.25
C THR A 150 -12.10 -9.27 -18.08
N LYS A 151 -11.80 -10.43 -17.48
CA LYS A 151 -12.78 -11.50 -17.24
C LYS A 151 -13.62 -11.30 -15.97
N ALA A 152 -13.29 -10.32 -15.13
CA ALA A 152 -14.13 -9.95 -14.00
C ALA A 152 -15.42 -9.25 -14.49
N ASN A 153 -16.50 -9.41 -13.72
CA ASN A 153 -17.74 -8.67 -13.93
C ASN A 153 -17.57 -7.20 -13.51
N MET A 154 -16.81 -6.98 -12.42
CA MET A 154 -16.43 -5.65 -11.95
C MET A 154 -15.00 -5.67 -11.45
N VAL A 155 -14.26 -4.58 -11.68
CA VAL A 155 -12.93 -4.36 -11.13
C VAL A 155 -12.94 -3.12 -10.24
N ILE A 156 -12.49 -3.27 -9.00
CA ILE A 156 -12.37 -2.19 -8.03
C ILE A 156 -10.91 -1.79 -7.90
N THR A 157 -10.63 -0.50 -7.97
CA THR A 157 -9.29 0.08 -7.76
C THR A 157 -9.31 1.09 -6.62
N PRO A 158 -8.20 1.25 -5.86
CA PRO A 158 -8.14 2.19 -4.75
C PRO A 158 -7.86 3.64 -5.17
N SER A 159 -7.64 3.91 -6.46
CA SER A 159 -7.35 5.24 -6.99
C SER A 159 -7.85 5.38 -8.43
N LYS A 160 -8.07 6.61 -8.87
CA LYS A 160 -8.40 6.93 -10.27
C LYS A 160 -7.24 6.58 -11.20
N HIS A 161 -6.01 6.97 -10.80
CA HIS A 161 -4.81 6.63 -11.56
C HIS A 161 -4.74 5.13 -11.85
N LEU A 162 -4.87 4.29 -10.83
CA LEU A 162 -4.83 2.83 -11.05
C LEU A 162 -6.04 2.33 -11.86
N SER A 163 -7.20 2.99 -11.79
CA SER A 163 -8.34 2.69 -12.65
C SER A 163 -8.01 2.93 -14.13
N ASP A 164 -7.33 4.03 -14.44
CA ASP A 164 -6.90 4.33 -15.81
C ASP A 164 -5.87 3.33 -16.31
N VAL A 165 -4.91 2.96 -15.48
CA VAL A 165 -3.93 1.89 -15.79
C VAL A 165 -4.63 0.57 -16.08
N VAL A 166 -5.62 0.18 -15.27
CA VAL A 166 -6.38 -1.06 -15.46
C VAL A 166 -7.28 -0.99 -16.71
N ASN A 167 -7.79 0.19 -17.06
CA ASN A 167 -8.48 0.42 -18.33
C ASN A 167 -7.56 0.14 -19.52
N ASN A 168 -6.31 0.59 -19.45
CA ASN A 168 -5.29 0.34 -20.48
C ASN A 168 -4.90 -1.15 -20.58
N TRP A 169 -5.16 -1.97 -19.56
CA TRP A 169 -5.03 -3.43 -19.64
C TRP A 169 -6.19 -4.10 -20.42
N GLY A 170 -7.15 -3.31 -20.92
CA GLY A 170 -8.30 -3.77 -21.69
C GLY A 170 -9.60 -3.95 -20.90
N VAL A 171 -9.64 -3.56 -19.63
CA VAL A 171 -10.89 -3.58 -18.85
C VAL A 171 -11.77 -2.39 -19.28
N LYS A 172 -13.02 -2.66 -19.65
CA LYS A 172 -13.95 -1.62 -20.06
C LYS A 172 -14.30 -0.68 -18.90
N ARG A 173 -14.50 0.61 -19.18
CA ARG A 173 -14.82 1.65 -18.21
C ARG A 173 -16.08 1.37 -17.37
N ASP A 174 -17.10 0.78 -17.97
CA ASP A 174 -18.35 0.39 -17.31
C ASP A 174 -18.19 -0.69 -16.25
N LYS A 175 -17.09 -1.45 -16.31
CA LYS A 175 -16.71 -2.45 -15.31
C LYS A 175 -15.77 -1.94 -14.21
N LEU A 176 -15.30 -0.70 -14.33
CA LEU A 176 -14.34 -0.11 -13.38
C LEU A 176 -15.08 0.70 -12.31
N LYS A 177 -14.76 0.46 -11.06
CA LYS A 177 -15.21 1.26 -9.93
C LYS A 177 -14.03 1.67 -9.07
N VAL A 178 -13.91 2.98 -8.80
CA VAL A 178 -12.92 3.48 -7.84
C VAL A 178 -13.57 3.48 -6.46
N ILE A 179 -12.98 2.75 -5.52
CA ILE A 179 -13.32 2.83 -4.10
C ILE A 179 -12.01 3.02 -3.35
N TYR A 180 -11.82 4.22 -2.82
CA TYR A 180 -10.60 4.57 -2.10
C TYR A 180 -10.38 3.65 -0.89
N ASN A 181 -9.13 3.37 -0.59
CA ASN A 181 -8.81 2.84 0.71
C ASN A 181 -8.87 3.99 1.72
N GLY A 182 -9.46 3.74 2.88
CA GLY A 182 -9.54 4.70 3.97
C GLY A 182 -8.63 4.34 5.13
N THR A 183 -8.51 5.26 6.08
CA THR A 183 -7.95 5.00 7.40
C THR A 183 -8.97 5.37 8.47
N LYS A 184 -8.93 4.67 9.61
CA LYS A 184 -9.79 5.00 10.73
C LYS A 184 -9.33 6.33 11.31
N ILE A 185 -10.23 7.30 11.32
CA ILE A 185 -9.95 8.64 11.83
C ILE A 185 -9.76 8.57 13.35
N SER A 186 -8.64 9.09 13.83
CA SER A 186 -8.37 9.25 15.25
C SER A 186 -8.85 10.63 15.68
N ASN A 187 -9.84 10.66 16.59
CA ASN A 187 -10.29 11.91 17.21
C ASN A 187 -9.34 12.39 18.32
N THR A 188 -8.24 11.68 18.56
CA THR A 188 -7.22 12.17 19.48
C THR A 188 -6.49 13.32 18.79
N LYS A 189 -6.76 14.56 19.22
CA LYS A 189 -5.79 15.65 18.99
C LYS A 189 -4.46 15.14 19.54
N THR A 190 -3.58 14.74 18.67
CA THR A 190 -2.18 14.68 19.06
C THR A 190 -1.78 16.14 19.12
N ASP A 191 -1.34 16.60 20.28
CA ASP A 191 -0.66 17.89 20.44
C ASP A 191 0.64 17.80 19.63
N ALA A 192 0.50 17.88 18.31
CA ALA A 192 1.54 17.48 17.36
C ALA A 192 2.74 18.40 17.37
N TYR A 193 2.59 19.60 17.88
CA TYR A 193 3.67 20.58 17.90
C TYR A 193 3.97 21.19 19.28
N ASP A 194 3.10 21.00 20.28
CA ASP A 194 3.42 21.26 21.69
C ASP A 194 4.20 20.08 22.32
N LYS A 195 4.86 19.28 21.49
CA LYS A 195 5.90 18.33 21.90
C LYS A 195 7.20 19.04 22.35
N SER A 196 7.08 20.28 22.78
CA SER A 196 8.11 21.05 23.48
C SER A 196 8.51 20.43 24.82
N ASP A 197 7.77 19.44 25.32
CA ASP A 197 8.11 18.67 26.52
C ASP A 197 9.07 17.49 26.28
N ASN A 198 9.45 17.21 25.02
CA ASN A 198 10.58 16.33 24.80
C ASN A 198 11.86 17.14 25.08
N SER A 199 12.50 16.86 26.20
CA SER A 199 13.82 17.33 26.64
C SER A 199 14.98 17.05 25.65
N SER A 200 14.70 16.52 24.47
CA SER A 200 15.59 16.37 23.33
C SER A 200 15.08 17.22 22.16
N ASN A 201 15.83 18.26 21.83
CA ASN A 201 15.65 19.11 20.64
C ASN A 201 15.92 18.32 19.33
N THR A 202 15.41 17.08 19.23
CA THR A 202 15.68 16.14 18.13
C THR A 202 14.50 16.11 17.16
N LEU A 203 14.74 16.44 15.91
CA LEU A 203 13.76 16.34 14.82
C LEU A 203 13.67 14.90 14.30
N ASN A 204 12.50 14.30 14.37
CA ASN A 204 12.27 12.93 13.94
C ASN A 204 11.56 12.87 12.60
N PHE A 205 12.21 12.23 11.65
CA PHE A 205 11.66 11.84 10.35
C PHE A 205 11.21 10.39 10.40
N ILE A 206 10.23 10.05 9.58
CA ILE A 206 9.78 8.67 9.43
C ILE A 206 9.50 8.36 7.96
N THR A 207 9.89 7.16 7.53
CA THR A 207 9.45 6.53 6.30
C THR A 207 8.96 5.12 6.61
N VAL A 208 7.84 4.71 6.00
CA VAL A 208 7.18 3.44 6.31
C VAL A 208 6.88 2.70 5.02
N GLY A 209 7.31 1.45 4.93
CA GLY A 209 6.98 0.61 3.79
C GLY A 209 7.90 -0.59 3.62
N ARG A 210 7.63 -1.35 2.56
CA ARG A 210 8.52 -2.44 2.16
C ARG A 210 9.83 -1.87 1.64
N LEU A 211 10.97 -2.39 2.08
CA LEU A 211 12.30 -1.97 1.60
C LEU A 211 12.57 -2.58 0.22
N ALA A 212 11.89 -2.04 -0.79
CA ALA A 212 11.89 -2.50 -2.17
C ALA A 212 12.48 -1.41 -3.10
N PRO A 213 13.00 -1.76 -4.29
CA PRO A 213 13.70 -0.82 -5.17
C PRO A 213 12.94 0.47 -5.47
N TRP A 214 11.65 0.38 -5.72
CA TRP A 214 10.82 1.55 -6.07
C TRP A 214 10.40 2.43 -4.89
N LYS A 215 10.77 2.07 -3.67
CA LYS A 215 10.52 2.92 -2.49
C LYS A 215 11.62 3.97 -2.29
N ASN A 216 12.75 3.82 -3.00
CA ASN A 216 13.85 4.77 -3.03
C ASN A 216 14.31 5.25 -1.64
N ILE A 217 14.39 4.30 -0.68
CA ILE A 217 14.85 4.60 0.68
C ILE A 217 16.33 5.01 0.67
N ASP A 218 17.10 4.52 -0.30
CA ASP A 218 18.47 4.93 -0.59
C ASP A 218 18.58 6.45 -0.78
N VAL A 219 17.67 7.04 -1.54
CA VAL A 219 17.62 8.50 -1.77
C VAL A 219 17.28 9.25 -0.49
N ILE A 220 16.35 8.74 0.33
CA ILE A 220 16.03 9.36 1.63
C ILE A 220 17.27 9.35 2.53
N ILE A 221 18.03 8.25 2.59
CA ILE A 221 19.25 8.16 3.39
C ILE A 221 20.31 9.15 2.87
N GLU A 222 20.49 9.26 1.55
CA GLU A 222 21.41 10.24 0.96
C GLU A 222 20.99 11.68 1.27
N SER A 223 19.68 11.99 1.24
CA SER A 223 19.21 13.32 1.64
C SER A 223 19.47 13.62 3.12
N MET A 224 19.43 12.63 4.00
CA MET A 224 19.83 12.81 5.40
C MET A 224 21.32 13.12 5.55
N ASN A 225 22.17 12.58 4.68
CA ASN A 225 23.59 12.93 4.63
C ASN A 225 23.82 14.41 4.25
N GLU A 226 22.98 14.97 3.38
CA GLU A 226 23.01 16.41 3.07
C GLU A 226 22.46 17.25 4.25
N ILE A 227 21.35 16.82 4.86
CA ILE A 227 20.70 17.53 5.97
C ILE A 227 21.60 17.67 7.20
N ARG A 228 22.44 16.65 7.52
CA ARG A 228 23.35 16.75 8.68
C ARG A 228 24.33 17.91 8.63
N LYS A 229 24.54 18.52 7.46
CA LYS A 229 25.38 19.72 7.31
C LYS A 229 24.72 20.97 7.87
N THR A 230 23.39 20.96 8.00
CA THR A 230 22.57 22.10 8.44
C THR A 230 21.85 21.84 9.76
N ILE A 231 21.46 20.58 10.00
CA ILE A 231 20.68 20.15 11.16
C ILE A 231 21.44 19.04 11.88
N GLU A 232 21.94 19.35 13.07
CA GLU A 232 22.74 18.40 13.85
C GLU A 232 21.86 17.33 14.54
N ASN A 233 20.75 17.74 15.15
CA ASN A 233 19.93 16.89 15.98
C ASN A 233 18.70 16.37 15.25
N PHE A 234 18.83 15.24 14.56
CA PHE A 234 17.72 14.55 13.92
C PHE A 234 17.85 13.02 14.00
N LYS A 235 16.72 12.35 13.78
CA LYS A 235 16.66 10.89 13.53
C LYS A 235 15.74 10.60 12.37
N LEU A 236 16.07 9.57 11.59
CA LEU A 236 15.20 8.98 10.58
C LEU A 236 14.82 7.56 11.01
N PHE A 237 13.53 7.32 11.24
CA PHE A 237 13.01 5.99 11.45
C PHE A 237 12.63 5.35 10.10
N VAL A 238 13.31 4.27 9.74
CA VAL A 238 13.00 3.43 8.57
C VAL A 238 12.21 2.22 9.06
N VAL A 239 10.89 2.26 8.88
CA VAL A 239 9.97 1.23 9.39
C VAL A 239 9.55 0.30 8.27
N GLY A 240 9.89 -0.96 8.41
CA GLY A 240 9.57 -2.01 7.45
C GLY A 240 10.72 -2.99 7.26
N SER A 241 10.51 -3.93 6.36
CA SER A 241 11.51 -4.92 5.94
C SER A 241 11.42 -5.15 4.43
N GLY A 242 12.46 -5.69 3.83
CA GLY A 242 12.46 -5.97 2.41
C GLY A 242 13.79 -6.41 1.85
N PRO A 243 13.86 -6.70 0.54
CA PRO A 243 15.06 -7.24 -0.08
C PRO A 243 16.28 -6.31 0.02
N LEU A 244 16.07 -4.98 0.09
CA LEU A 244 17.17 -4.02 0.14
C LEU A 244 17.67 -3.70 1.56
N GLU A 245 17.14 -4.32 2.62
CA GLU A 245 17.49 -3.96 4.00
C GLU A 245 19.01 -3.99 4.28
N LYS A 246 19.70 -5.02 3.78
CA LYS A 246 21.15 -5.15 3.95
C LYS A 246 21.91 -4.05 3.24
N ASP A 247 21.50 -3.72 2.00
CA ASP A 247 22.20 -2.73 1.18
C ASP A 247 21.98 -1.32 1.75
N LEU A 248 20.78 -1.02 2.22
CA LEU A 248 20.45 0.25 2.87
C LEU A 248 21.23 0.45 4.19
N LYS A 249 21.37 -0.60 5.00
CA LYS A 249 22.21 -0.55 6.21
C LYS A 249 23.67 -0.33 5.87
N ASN A 250 24.19 -0.99 4.83
CA ASN A 250 25.56 -0.78 4.36
C ASN A 250 25.78 0.66 3.85
N GLN A 251 24.81 1.23 3.15
CA GLN A 251 24.85 2.63 2.70
C GLN A 251 24.88 3.57 3.90
N THR A 252 24.01 3.37 4.90
CA THR A 252 23.95 4.15 6.14
C THR A 252 25.31 4.16 6.85
N ASN A 253 25.93 3.00 7.00
CA ASN A 253 27.24 2.86 7.62
C ASN A 253 28.35 3.61 6.82
N LYS A 254 28.38 3.42 5.49
CA LYS A 254 29.34 4.13 4.63
C LYS A 254 29.23 5.67 4.72
N LEU A 255 28.02 6.16 4.96
CA LEU A 255 27.75 7.59 5.15
C LEU A 255 27.98 8.06 6.59
N GLY A 256 28.27 7.16 7.54
CA GLY A 256 28.45 7.49 8.94
C GLY A 256 27.16 8.05 9.58
N LEU A 257 26.02 7.43 9.29
CA LEU A 257 24.69 7.84 9.76
C LEU A 257 24.05 6.78 10.71
N ASP A 258 24.84 5.82 11.24
CA ASP A 258 24.33 4.70 12.05
C ASP A 258 23.64 5.16 13.34
N ASP A 259 24.03 6.30 13.89
CA ASP A 259 23.42 6.93 15.07
C ASP A 259 22.14 7.73 14.75
N LYS A 260 21.91 8.06 13.47
CA LYS A 260 20.81 8.92 13.01
C LYS A 260 19.72 8.16 12.25
N VAL A 261 20.08 7.13 11.46
CA VAL A 261 19.14 6.33 10.67
C VAL A 261 18.85 5.00 11.37
N ILE A 262 17.64 4.85 11.87
CA ILE A 262 17.22 3.73 12.70
C ILE A 262 16.33 2.78 11.91
N PHE A 263 16.84 1.62 11.55
CA PHE A 263 16.06 0.54 10.94
C PHE A 263 15.30 -0.23 12.03
N THR A 264 14.00 -0.08 12.06
CA THR A 264 13.17 -0.67 13.14
C THR A 264 12.67 -2.07 12.82
N GLY A 265 12.84 -2.53 11.56
CA GLY A 265 12.19 -3.73 11.05
C GLY A 265 10.68 -3.56 10.90
N GLN A 266 10.01 -4.67 10.61
CA GLN A 266 8.57 -4.69 10.45
C GLN A 266 7.86 -4.51 11.81
N LYS A 267 6.83 -3.66 11.85
CA LYS A 267 6.06 -3.34 13.05
C LYS A 267 4.59 -3.71 12.89
N THR A 268 3.95 -4.08 13.98
CA THR A 268 2.50 -4.19 14.05
C THR A 268 1.87 -2.80 13.98
N SER A 269 0.57 -2.74 13.65
CA SER A 269 -0.13 -1.44 13.59
C SER A 269 -0.08 -0.68 14.94
N GLU A 270 -0.08 -1.40 16.07
CA GLU A 270 -0.01 -0.78 17.39
C GLU A 270 1.39 -0.20 17.69
N GLU A 271 2.45 -0.94 17.36
CA GLU A 271 3.82 -0.44 17.50
C GLU A 271 4.09 0.76 16.58
N LEU A 272 3.56 0.71 15.33
CA LEU A 272 3.75 1.75 14.32
C LEU A 272 3.14 3.09 14.77
N LYS A 273 2.02 3.08 15.51
CA LYS A 273 1.44 4.29 16.10
C LYS A 273 2.45 5.09 16.95
N ASN A 274 3.30 4.41 17.71
CA ASN A 274 4.29 5.08 18.54
C ASN A 274 5.36 5.78 17.69
N TYR A 275 5.75 5.19 16.56
CA TYR A 275 6.70 5.83 15.64
C TYR A 275 6.08 7.06 14.97
N TYR A 276 4.82 6.98 14.51
CA TYR A 276 4.12 8.15 13.97
C TYR A 276 3.98 9.26 15.03
N LYS A 277 3.53 8.94 16.24
CA LYS A 277 3.36 9.91 17.33
C LYS A 277 4.66 10.64 17.73
N ASN A 278 5.80 9.98 17.57
CA ASN A 278 7.11 10.53 17.91
C ASN A 278 7.86 11.15 16.73
N SER A 279 7.23 11.25 15.57
CA SER A 279 7.80 11.86 14.37
C SER A 279 7.07 13.14 13.99
N GLN A 280 7.76 14.07 13.32
CA GLN A 280 7.22 15.33 12.85
C GLN A 280 6.99 15.34 11.34
N ILE A 281 7.86 14.68 10.58
CA ILE A 281 7.84 14.71 9.12
C ILE A 281 7.84 13.28 8.59
N TYR A 282 6.88 13.00 7.70
CA TYR A 282 6.80 11.77 6.95
C TYR A 282 7.39 11.99 5.55
N ILE A 283 8.31 11.13 5.12
CA ILE A 283 8.96 11.22 3.81
C ILE A 283 8.68 9.95 3.01
N GLN A 284 8.18 10.13 1.78
CA GLN A 284 7.97 9.08 0.80
C GLN A 284 8.63 9.46 -0.53
N ALA A 285 9.61 8.68 -0.97
CA ALA A 285 10.35 8.89 -2.23
C ALA A 285 9.98 7.86 -3.32
N SER A 286 8.80 7.25 -3.22
CA SER A 286 8.40 6.13 -4.07
C SER A 286 8.35 6.51 -5.55
N GLY A 287 8.79 5.61 -6.43
CA GLY A 287 8.60 5.71 -7.89
C GLY A 287 7.23 5.21 -8.37
N TYR A 288 6.44 4.59 -7.49
CA TYR A 288 5.08 4.14 -7.78
C TYR A 288 4.29 3.85 -6.49
N GLU A 289 3.01 4.23 -6.51
CA GLU A 289 2.02 3.89 -5.47
C GLU A 289 0.63 3.67 -6.10
N GLY A 290 -0.03 2.59 -5.72
CA GLY A 290 -1.45 2.39 -6.11
C GLY A 290 -2.38 3.38 -5.41
N LEU A 291 -2.39 3.36 -4.09
CA LEU A 291 -2.81 4.41 -3.15
C LEU A 291 -2.03 4.20 -1.85
N PRO A 292 -1.19 5.13 -1.42
CA PRO A 292 -0.31 4.93 -0.28
C PRO A 292 -1.07 5.10 1.05
N HIS A 293 -1.46 3.99 1.68
CA HIS A 293 -2.10 3.99 2.99
C HIS A 293 -1.25 4.69 4.06
N VAL A 294 0.06 4.57 3.96
CA VAL A 294 1.01 5.16 4.89
C VAL A 294 0.96 6.70 4.91
N LEU A 295 0.61 7.34 3.78
CA LEU A 295 0.33 8.78 3.75
C LEU A 295 -0.94 9.11 4.54
N LEU A 296 -2.01 8.32 4.39
CA LEU A 296 -3.26 8.51 5.14
C LEU A 296 -3.03 8.30 6.65
N GLU A 297 -2.22 7.33 7.01
CA GLU A 297 -1.81 7.10 8.39
C GLU A 297 -0.99 8.28 8.93
N ALA A 298 -0.02 8.79 8.16
CA ALA A 298 0.78 9.94 8.56
C ALA A 298 -0.08 11.20 8.79
N ILE A 299 -1.07 11.46 7.92
CA ILE A 299 -2.06 12.54 8.11
C ILE A 299 -2.83 12.37 9.42
N ASN A 300 -3.25 11.13 9.71
CA ASN A 300 -4.03 10.81 10.91
C ASN A 300 -3.26 11.07 12.21
N TYR A 301 -1.92 11.07 12.14
CA TYR A 301 -1.01 11.37 13.26
C TYR A 301 -0.37 12.75 13.18
N ASP A 302 -0.90 13.67 12.41
CA ASP A 302 -0.43 15.06 12.30
C ASP A 302 1.02 15.21 11.82
N LEU A 303 1.48 14.36 10.89
CA LEU A 303 2.80 14.50 10.32
C LEU A 303 2.78 15.41 9.09
N THR A 304 3.77 16.28 8.98
CA THR A 304 4.04 17.02 7.75
C THR A 304 4.45 16.05 6.65
N LEU A 305 3.87 16.20 5.45
CA LEU A 305 4.04 15.24 4.36
C LEU A 305 5.00 15.77 3.28
N ILE A 306 6.01 14.97 2.97
CA ILE A 306 6.85 15.13 1.77
C ILE A 306 6.73 13.85 0.95
N SER A 307 6.31 13.95 -0.30
CA SER A 307 6.10 12.78 -1.17
C SER A 307 6.48 13.06 -2.61
N THR A 308 6.61 12.00 -3.39
CA THR A 308 6.73 12.06 -4.85
C THR A 308 5.35 12.06 -5.51
N PRO A 309 5.16 12.74 -6.67
CA PRO A 309 3.89 12.85 -7.37
C PRO A 309 3.58 11.60 -8.22
N VAL A 310 3.48 10.42 -7.58
CA VAL A 310 3.32 9.15 -8.29
C VAL A 310 1.97 8.48 -8.00
N GLY A 311 1.33 7.99 -9.04
CA GLY A 311 0.13 7.18 -8.94
C GLY A 311 -0.94 7.80 -8.03
N GLY A 312 -1.40 7.01 -7.06
CA GLY A 312 -2.39 7.47 -6.08
C GLY A 312 -1.89 8.50 -5.08
N SER A 313 -0.58 8.80 -4.99
CA SER A 313 -0.07 9.88 -4.13
C SER A 313 -0.62 11.24 -4.53
N ASN A 314 -0.78 11.50 -5.84
CA ASN A 314 -1.37 12.73 -6.38
C ASN A 314 -2.85 12.91 -6.00
N GLU A 315 -3.51 11.85 -5.57
CA GLU A 315 -4.91 11.91 -5.11
C GLU A 315 -5.02 12.18 -3.60
N VAL A 316 -3.90 12.06 -2.89
CA VAL A 316 -3.76 12.33 -1.46
C VAL A 316 -3.09 13.68 -1.22
N ILE A 317 -2.06 14.03 -2.00
CA ILE A 317 -1.30 15.28 -1.83
C ILE A 317 -1.50 16.17 -3.05
N GLU A 318 -1.97 17.39 -2.79
CA GLU A 318 -1.95 18.51 -3.71
C GLU A 318 -0.80 19.45 -3.29
N ASN A 319 0.21 19.57 -4.17
CA ASN A 319 1.44 20.30 -3.84
C ASN A 319 1.16 21.72 -3.37
N GLY A 320 1.80 22.10 -2.28
CA GLY A 320 1.65 23.44 -1.68
C GLY A 320 0.35 23.66 -0.90
N LYS A 321 -0.65 22.78 -0.99
CA LYS A 321 -1.95 22.92 -0.32
C LYS A 321 -2.07 22.07 0.95
N ASN A 322 -1.69 20.80 0.87
CA ASN A 322 -1.81 19.85 1.98
C ASN A 322 -0.56 18.98 2.19
N GLY A 323 0.53 19.33 1.56
CA GLY A 323 1.84 18.67 1.63
C GLY A 323 2.79 19.25 0.60
N TRP A 324 3.96 18.65 0.50
CA TRP A 324 4.99 18.99 -0.47
C TRP A 324 5.26 17.81 -1.39
N LEU A 325 5.35 18.09 -2.69
CA LEU A 325 5.73 17.09 -3.69
C LEU A 325 7.12 17.42 -4.22
N ILE A 326 7.93 16.36 -4.42
CA ILE A 326 9.23 16.42 -5.07
C ILE A 326 9.19 15.59 -6.35
N ASP A 327 9.61 16.17 -7.46
CA ASP A 327 9.63 15.52 -8.75
C ASP A 327 10.67 14.39 -8.83
N LEU A 328 10.42 13.46 -9.73
CA LEU A 328 11.29 12.33 -10.01
C LEU A 328 12.22 12.65 -11.17
N VAL A 329 13.48 12.30 -11.05
CA VAL A 329 14.44 12.25 -12.18
C VAL A 329 14.08 11.01 -13.02
N ASN A 330 13.84 11.22 -14.30
CA ASN A 330 13.45 10.16 -15.26
C ASN A 330 12.24 9.31 -14.80
N GLY A 331 11.33 9.88 -14.01
CA GLY A 331 10.14 9.17 -13.53
C GLY A 331 10.41 8.03 -12.55
N VAL A 332 11.64 7.88 -12.03
CA VAL A 332 12.05 6.72 -11.22
C VAL A 332 12.28 7.07 -9.77
N LYS A 333 13.10 8.08 -9.48
CA LYS A 333 13.48 8.49 -8.13
C LYS A 333 13.78 9.99 -8.05
N PRO A 334 13.55 10.65 -6.91
CA PRO A 334 13.94 12.05 -6.76
C PRO A 334 15.46 12.22 -6.65
N ASP A 335 15.93 13.45 -6.87
CA ASP A 335 17.31 13.80 -6.56
C ASP A 335 17.49 14.00 -5.05
N PRO A 336 18.51 13.40 -4.40
CA PRO A 336 18.69 13.50 -2.94
C PRO A 336 19.02 14.92 -2.46
N ILE A 337 19.69 15.74 -3.30
CA ILE A 337 20.01 17.13 -2.96
C ILE A 337 18.72 17.97 -2.99
N ASP A 338 17.88 17.78 -4.00
CA ASP A 338 16.62 18.51 -4.08
C ASP A 338 15.65 18.07 -2.99
N LEU A 339 15.62 16.77 -2.63
CA LEU A 339 14.88 16.30 -1.48
C LEU A 339 15.37 16.96 -0.18
N SER A 340 16.68 17.09 0.00
CA SER A 340 17.25 17.76 1.18
C SER A 340 16.87 19.24 1.26
N LYS A 341 16.85 19.97 0.14
CA LYS A 341 16.40 21.37 0.07
C LYS A 341 14.95 21.52 0.50
N ILE A 342 14.04 20.68 -0.07
CA ILE A 342 12.62 20.68 0.31
C ILE A 342 12.44 20.39 1.80
N ILE A 343 13.19 19.44 2.37
CA ILE A 343 13.11 19.13 3.80
C ILE A 343 13.52 20.35 4.64
N VAL A 344 14.60 21.05 4.28
CA VAL A 344 15.03 22.26 4.99
C VAL A 344 14.00 23.39 4.87
N ASP A 345 13.43 23.61 3.69
CA ASP A 345 12.37 24.60 3.48
C ASP A 345 11.12 24.29 4.31
N VAL A 346 10.72 23.04 4.37
CA VAL A 346 9.62 22.54 5.18
C VAL A 346 9.86 22.80 6.67
N ILE A 347 11.07 22.57 7.17
CA ILE A 347 11.43 22.79 8.57
C ILE A 347 11.32 24.28 8.93
N ASN A 348 11.75 25.17 8.04
CA ASN A 348 11.74 26.62 8.24
C ASN A 348 10.36 27.26 8.07
N SER A 349 9.36 26.54 7.54
CA SER A 349 8.03 27.06 7.17
C SER A 349 6.94 26.62 8.15
N LYS A 350 7.04 26.95 9.45
CA LYS A 350 6.10 26.48 10.51
C LYS A 350 4.64 26.78 10.20
N ASP A 351 4.28 28.02 9.93
CA ASP A 351 2.88 28.45 9.71
C ASP A 351 2.28 27.72 8.47
N SER A 352 3.09 27.57 7.42
CA SER A 352 2.68 26.83 6.23
C SER A 352 2.47 25.33 6.48
N ARG A 353 3.19 24.73 7.42
CA ARG A 353 2.98 23.33 7.81
C ARG A 353 1.64 23.12 8.51
N ASP A 354 1.30 24.00 9.45
CA ASP A 354 0.06 23.92 10.22
C ASP A 354 -1.17 24.07 9.32
N GLU A 355 -1.13 25.01 8.36
CA GLU A 355 -2.17 25.18 7.35
C GLU A 355 -2.33 23.92 6.48
N LYS A 356 -1.21 23.40 5.95
CA LYS A 356 -1.23 22.20 5.09
C LYS A 356 -1.71 20.97 5.84
N MET A 357 -1.35 20.83 7.10
CA MET A 357 -1.82 19.75 7.97
C MET A 357 -3.34 19.82 8.14
N SER A 358 -3.89 21.01 8.40
CA SER A 358 -5.35 21.22 8.52
C SER A 358 -6.06 20.81 7.23
N ASN A 359 -5.52 21.21 6.06
CA ASN A 359 -6.05 20.84 4.76
C ASN A 359 -5.96 19.33 4.50
N ALA A 360 -4.85 18.69 4.88
CA ALA A 360 -4.68 17.24 4.76
C ALA A 360 -5.70 16.48 5.62
N LYS A 361 -5.95 16.91 6.85
CA LYS A 361 -6.99 16.32 7.72
C LYS A 361 -8.39 16.48 7.15
N ASN A 362 -8.72 17.64 6.60
CA ASN A 362 -10.02 17.86 5.95
C ASN A 362 -10.19 16.88 4.78
N LEU A 363 -9.17 16.72 3.95
CA LEU A 363 -9.21 15.74 2.86
C LEU A 363 -9.35 14.30 3.36
N LEU A 364 -8.65 13.94 4.46
CA LEU A 364 -8.78 12.63 5.08
C LEU A 364 -10.21 12.35 5.51
N ASN A 365 -10.84 13.29 6.20
CA ASN A 365 -12.19 13.17 6.74
C ASN A 365 -13.26 13.10 5.65
N THR A 366 -13.06 13.78 4.52
CA THR A 366 -14.07 13.86 3.46
C THR A 366 -13.95 12.78 2.40
N LYS A 367 -12.73 12.32 2.11
CA LYS A 367 -12.47 11.41 0.98
C LYS A 367 -11.93 10.04 1.41
N PHE A 368 -11.17 9.99 2.50
CA PHE A 368 -10.43 8.79 2.91
C PHE A 368 -10.86 8.24 4.28
N ASP A 369 -12.10 8.54 4.69
CA ASP A 369 -12.71 7.90 5.85
C ASP A 369 -12.92 6.40 5.59
N GLU A 370 -12.41 5.55 6.49
CA GLU A 370 -12.47 4.10 6.33
C GLU A 370 -13.91 3.57 6.36
N GLU A 371 -14.75 4.08 7.23
CA GLU A 371 -16.12 3.59 7.40
C GLU A 371 -16.95 3.94 6.16
N VAL A 372 -16.84 5.18 5.66
CA VAL A 372 -17.51 5.63 4.45
C VAL A 372 -17.09 4.77 3.25
N ASN A 373 -15.78 4.54 3.10
CA ASN A 373 -15.25 3.77 1.97
C ASN A 373 -15.61 2.27 2.07
N LEU A 374 -15.67 1.69 3.26
CA LEU A 374 -16.14 0.33 3.45
C LEU A 374 -17.63 0.16 3.12
N LEU A 375 -18.47 1.17 3.40
CA LEU A 375 -19.88 1.16 3.01
C LEU A 375 -20.06 1.16 1.49
N GLU A 376 -19.16 1.77 0.71
CA GLU A 376 -19.18 1.67 -0.75
C GLU A 376 -18.96 0.24 -1.24
N TYR A 377 -18.13 -0.55 -0.57
CA TYR A 377 -18.02 -1.98 -0.85
C TYR A 377 -19.33 -2.72 -0.53
N LEU A 378 -19.96 -2.41 0.59
CA LEU A 378 -21.25 -3.04 0.95
C LEU A 378 -22.29 -2.82 -0.15
N LYS A 379 -22.41 -1.60 -0.69
CA LYS A 379 -23.31 -1.29 -1.81
C LYS A 379 -23.01 -2.12 -3.07
N VAL A 380 -21.74 -2.41 -3.33
CA VAL A 380 -21.35 -3.27 -4.47
C VAL A 380 -21.83 -4.71 -4.30
N PHE A 381 -21.82 -5.23 -3.07
CA PHE A 381 -22.28 -6.60 -2.81
C PHE A 381 -23.81 -6.72 -2.69
N GLN A 382 -24.54 -5.61 -2.55
CA GLN A 382 -26.01 -5.58 -2.50
C GLN A 382 -26.66 -5.45 -3.89
N GLN A 383 -25.88 -5.13 -4.94
CA GLN A 383 -26.32 -5.07 -6.34
C GLN A 383 -26.27 -6.47 -6.98
#